data_2ced37a819cab825ee514c047b4bb8ae
#
_entry.id   2ced37a819cab825ee514c047b4bb8ae
#
_cell.length_a   1.000
_cell.length_b   1.000
_cell.length_c   1.000
_cell.angle_alpha   90.00
_cell.angle_beta   90.00
_cell.angle_gamma   90.00
#
_symmetry.space_group_name_H-M   'P 1'
#
loop_
_entity.id
_entity.type
_entity.pdbx_description
1 polymer ?
#
loop_
_entity_poly.entity_id
_entity_poly.type
_entity_poly.pdbx_seq_one_letter_code
_entity_poly.pdbx_strand_id
1 'polypeptide(L)'
;MTPANTTLLLRIVTVLWVIWGLVHMLAGVLTIAQVAPASIAGVADAVDPAVFHETYHAAADALINQHGFNLLWIGLFTVLGGVFIWRGSATWLFFTAVVGGVTDVGYFVFMDLGGYVNFFPGTVMTIVSGSAIVLSAVAHFGGAQQQRDAVT
;
A
#
# COMPACT_ATOMS: atom_id res chain seq x y z
N MET A 1 21.61 6.92 -14.71
CA MET A 1 20.37 6.82 -15.55
C MET A 1 20.27 8.05 -16.44
N THR A 2 19.64 7.97 -17.64
CA THR A 2 19.37 9.19 -18.42
C THR A 2 18.20 9.97 -17.79
N PRO A 3 18.08 11.30 -17.99
CA PRO A 3 16.94 12.08 -17.49
C PRO A 3 15.58 11.53 -17.94
N ALA A 4 15.50 11.05 -19.19
CA ALA A 4 14.28 10.46 -19.73
C ALA A 4 13.88 9.17 -18.97
N ASN A 5 14.86 8.30 -18.68
CA ASN A 5 14.62 7.06 -17.92
C ASN A 5 14.18 7.34 -16.47
N THR A 6 14.76 8.37 -15.84
CA THR A 6 14.35 8.79 -14.49
C THR A 6 12.90 9.29 -14.49
N THR A 7 12.52 10.10 -15.47
CA THR A 7 11.13 10.59 -15.59
C THR A 7 10.14 9.43 -15.81
N LEU A 8 10.47 8.50 -16.69
CA LEU A 8 9.61 7.33 -16.93
C LEU A 8 9.46 6.49 -15.66
N LEU A 9 10.57 6.24 -14.95
CA LEU A 9 10.56 5.48 -13.70
C LEU A 9 9.67 6.14 -12.64
N LEU A 10 9.79 7.47 -12.45
CA LEU A 10 8.94 8.20 -11.50
C LEU A 10 7.45 8.13 -11.87
N ARG A 11 7.11 8.14 -13.14
CA ARG A 11 5.72 7.96 -13.61
C ARG A 11 5.19 6.57 -13.29
N ILE A 12 5.98 5.52 -13.53
CA ILE A 12 5.60 4.14 -13.18
C ILE A 12 5.38 4.02 -11.67
N VAL A 13 6.33 4.49 -10.88
CA VAL A 13 6.23 4.50 -9.41
C VAL A 13 4.99 5.24 -8.94
N THR A 14 4.69 6.40 -9.50
CA THR A 14 3.47 7.15 -9.19
C THR A 14 2.22 6.33 -9.45
N VAL A 15 2.12 5.70 -10.62
CA VAL A 15 0.92 4.89 -10.98
C VAL A 15 0.74 3.74 -10.00
N LEU A 16 1.82 3.04 -9.64
CA LEU A 16 1.76 1.93 -8.68
C LEU A 16 1.29 2.39 -7.29
N TRP A 17 1.85 3.49 -6.76
CA TRP A 17 1.45 4.03 -5.46
C TRP A 17 0.02 4.59 -5.47
N VAL A 18 -0.43 5.19 -6.56
CA VAL A 18 -1.82 5.68 -6.69
C VAL A 18 -2.80 4.50 -6.73
N ILE A 19 -2.52 3.44 -7.50
CA ILE A 19 -3.36 2.24 -7.53
C ILE A 19 -3.42 1.61 -6.14
N TRP A 20 -2.27 1.38 -5.51
CA TRP A 20 -2.20 0.81 -4.17
C TRP A 20 -2.98 1.65 -3.15
N GLY A 21 -2.79 2.97 -3.18
CA GLY A 21 -3.48 3.88 -2.28
C GLY A 21 -4.99 3.91 -2.46
N LEU A 22 -5.48 3.92 -3.71
CA LEU A 22 -6.92 3.89 -3.99
C LEU A 22 -7.58 2.59 -3.51
N VAL A 23 -6.91 1.45 -3.68
CA VAL A 23 -7.40 0.16 -3.17
C VAL A 23 -7.46 0.17 -1.64
N HIS A 24 -6.46 0.71 -0.96
CA HIS A 24 -6.45 0.83 0.50
C HIS A 24 -7.50 1.80 1.02
N MET A 25 -7.73 2.92 0.33
CA MET A 25 -8.85 3.82 0.66
C MET A 25 -10.19 3.10 0.56
N LEU A 26 -10.42 2.36 -0.52
CA LEU A 26 -11.65 1.59 -0.71
C LEU A 26 -11.79 0.52 0.37
N ALA A 27 -10.74 -0.26 0.63
CA ALA A 27 -10.73 -1.27 1.69
C ALA A 27 -11.03 -0.65 3.07
N GLY A 28 -10.42 0.51 3.37
CA GLY A 28 -10.66 1.25 4.61
C GLY A 28 -12.12 1.69 4.78
N VAL A 29 -12.72 2.25 3.73
CA VAL A 29 -14.15 2.65 3.73
C VAL A 29 -15.04 1.43 3.93
N LEU A 30 -14.80 0.33 3.21
CA LEU A 30 -15.60 -0.89 3.33
C LEU A 30 -15.47 -1.50 4.72
N THR A 31 -14.28 -1.53 5.30
CA THR A 31 -14.03 -2.04 6.66
C THR A 31 -14.81 -1.23 7.71
N ILE A 32 -14.87 0.10 7.59
CA ILE A 32 -15.62 0.96 8.53
C ILE A 32 -17.13 0.84 8.33
N ALA A 33 -17.59 0.64 7.08
CA ALA A 33 -19.01 0.62 6.74
C ALA A 33 -19.69 -0.71 7.07
N GLN A 34 -18.95 -1.76 7.39
CA GLN A 34 -19.45 -3.11 7.63
C GLN A 34 -19.33 -3.49 9.12
N VAL A 35 -20.08 -4.52 9.51
CA VAL A 35 -19.91 -5.16 10.83
C VAL A 35 -18.69 -6.09 10.83
N ALA A 36 -18.09 -6.33 11.99
CA ALA A 36 -16.84 -7.08 12.12
C ALA A 36 -16.76 -8.39 11.33
N PRO A 37 -17.74 -9.30 11.35
CA PRO A 37 -17.69 -10.53 10.57
C PRO A 37 -17.50 -10.29 9.07
N ALA A 38 -18.25 -9.35 8.51
CA ALA A 38 -18.18 -9.02 7.09
C ALA A 38 -16.85 -8.33 6.72
N SER A 39 -16.36 -7.45 7.60
CA SER A 39 -15.06 -6.78 7.41
C SER A 39 -13.91 -7.79 7.44
N ILE A 40 -13.93 -8.74 8.37
CA ILE A 40 -12.91 -9.80 8.46
C ILE A 40 -12.95 -10.68 7.21
N ALA A 41 -14.14 -11.15 6.81
CA ALA A 41 -14.30 -11.96 5.60
C ALA A 41 -13.85 -11.23 4.33
N GLY A 42 -14.02 -9.91 4.26
CA GLY A 42 -13.56 -9.08 3.15
C GLY A 42 -12.04 -8.93 3.07
N VAL A 43 -11.33 -9.06 4.18
CA VAL A 43 -9.86 -8.99 4.24
C VAL A 43 -9.24 -10.39 4.17
N ALA A 44 -9.82 -11.36 4.88
CA ALA A 44 -9.38 -12.75 4.89
C ALA A 44 -10.20 -13.58 3.88
N ASP A 45 -10.17 -13.21 2.63
CA ASP A 45 -11.05 -13.71 1.55
C ASP A 45 -10.75 -15.14 1.08
N ALA A 46 -9.65 -15.75 1.54
CA ALA A 46 -9.36 -17.17 1.34
C ALA A 46 -9.94 -18.07 2.45
N VAL A 47 -10.55 -17.48 3.48
CA VAL A 47 -11.18 -18.22 4.58
C VAL A 47 -12.69 -18.33 4.33
N ASP A 48 -13.29 -19.48 4.64
CA ASP A 48 -14.74 -19.67 4.51
C ASP A 48 -15.46 -18.60 5.36
N PRO A 49 -16.30 -17.73 4.78
CA PRO A 49 -17.03 -16.71 5.52
C PRO A 49 -17.90 -17.28 6.65
N ALA A 50 -18.30 -18.54 6.58
CA ALA A 50 -19.11 -19.20 7.60
C ALA A 50 -18.40 -19.29 8.95
N VAL A 51 -17.06 -19.30 9.01
CA VAL A 51 -16.30 -19.30 10.25
C VAL A 51 -16.37 -17.97 11.01
N PHE A 52 -16.81 -16.89 10.37
CA PHE A 52 -16.93 -15.58 11.00
C PHE A 52 -18.33 -15.24 11.51
N HIS A 53 -19.26 -16.20 11.52
CA HIS A 53 -20.65 -15.99 12.00
C HIS A 53 -20.79 -15.87 13.53
N GLU A 54 -19.72 -15.68 14.27
CA GLU A 54 -19.74 -15.44 15.69
C GLU A 54 -20.14 -14.01 16.05
N THR A 55 -20.71 -13.85 17.25
CA THR A 55 -20.99 -12.51 17.80
C THR A 55 -19.72 -11.92 18.37
N TYR A 56 -19.23 -10.84 17.77
CA TYR A 56 -18.06 -10.14 18.25
C TYR A 56 -18.44 -9.13 19.34
N HIS A 57 -17.56 -8.97 20.33
CA HIS A 57 -17.70 -7.92 21.32
C HIS A 57 -17.49 -6.54 20.67
N ALA A 58 -18.21 -5.52 21.14
CA ALA A 58 -18.12 -4.16 20.59
C ALA A 58 -16.69 -3.59 20.52
N ALA A 59 -15.79 -4.03 21.40
CA ALA A 59 -14.38 -3.65 21.34
C ALA A 59 -13.66 -4.23 20.11
N ALA A 60 -14.06 -5.42 19.62
CA ALA A 60 -13.49 -5.99 18.40
C ALA A 60 -13.96 -5.20 17.17
N ASP A 61 -15.24 -4.81 17.12
CA ASP A 61 -15.76 -3.90 16.08
C ASP A 61 -14.97 -2.59 16.07
N ALA A 62 -14.72 -2.00 17.23
CA ALA A 62 -13.95 -0.76 17.34
C ALA A 62 -12.50 -0.89 16.84
N LEU A 63 -11.84 -2.03 17.13
CA LEU A 63 -10.48 -2.30 16.65
C LEU A 63 -10.45 -2.50 15.12
N ILE A 64 -11.43 -3.18 14.56
CA ILE A 64 -11.56 -3.39 13.12
C ILE A 64 -11.83 -2.05 12.42
N ASN A 65 -12.72 -1.21 12.98
CA ASN A 65 -12.99 0.13 12.45
C ASN A 65 -11.75 1.03 12.52
N GLN A 66 -10.96 0.93 13.61
CA GLN A 66 -9.68 1.64 13.70
C GLN A 66 -8.69 1.16 12.63
N HIS A 67 -8.66 -0.15 12.35
CA HIS A 67 -7.85 -0.68 11.25
C HIS A 67 -8.31 -0.11 9.90
N GLY A 68 -9.61 -0.10 9.64
CA GLY A 68 -10.19 0.52 8.43
C GLY A 68 -9.82 2.00 8.28
N PHE A 69 -9.86 2.76 9.38
CA PHE A 69 -9.39 4.15 9.39
C PHE A 69 -7.90 4.26 9.02
N ASN A 70 -7.07 3.35 9.55
CA ASN A 70 -5.65 3.33 9.20
C ASN A 70 -5.43 3.06 7.71
N LEU A 71 -6.13 2.11 7.11
CA LEU A 71 -6.08 1.86 5.67
C LEU A 71 -6.50 3.08 4.86
N LEU A 72 -7.57 3.76 5.28
CA LEU A 72 -8.09 4.95 4.60
C LEU A 72 -7.07 6.09 4.55
N TRP A 73 -6.51 6.50 5.71
CA TRP A 73 -5.57 7.62 5.72
C TRP A 73 -4.22 7.28 5.10
N ILE A 74 -3.72 6.02 5.25
CA ILE A 74 -2.48 5.57 4.61
C ILE A 74 -2.66 5.55 3.09
N GLY A 75 -3.80 5.05 2.61
CA GLY A 75 -4.14 5.10 1.19
C GLY A 75 -4.20 6.52 0.65
N LEU A 76 -4.85 7.45 1.36
CA LEU A 76 -4.87 8.86 1.00
C LEU A 76 -3.46 9.47 0.96
N PHE A 77 -2.63 9.17 1.96
CA PHE A 77 -1.25 9.63 2.02
C PHE A 77 -0.45 9.18 0.79
N THR A 78 -0.58 7.91 0.37
CA THR A 78 0.16 7.39 -0.78
C THR A 78 -0.37 7.93 -2.11
N VAL A 79 -1.68 8.20 -2.24
CA VAL A 79 -2.24 8.90 -3.41
C VAL A 79 -1.68 10.32 -3.52
N LEU A 80 -1.69 11.07 -2.42
CA LEU A 80 -1.08 12.41 -2.38
C LEU A 80 0.42 12.35 -2.66
N GLY A 81 1.11 11.37 -2.08
CA GLY A 81 2.52 11.10 -2.36
C GLY A 81 2.78 10.87 -3.84
N GLY A 82 1.93 10.08 -4.50
CA GLY A 82 1.98 9.86 -5.94
C GLY A 82 1.92 11.17 -6.75
N VAL A 83 1.03 12.09 -6.38
CA VAL A 83 0.94 13.41 -7.04
C VAL A 83 2.25 14.20 -6.91
N PHE A 84 2.90 14.18 -5.75
CA PHE A 84 4.17 14.88 -5.56
C PHE A 84 5.37 14.16 -6.19
N ILE A 85 5.35 12.81 -6.23
CA ILE A 85 6.33 12.02 -6.97
C ILE A 85 6.26 12.33 -8.47
N TRP A 86 5.05 12.43 -9.03
CA TRP A 86 4.85 12.85 -10.42
C TRP A 86 5.49 14.21 -10.72
N ARG A 87 5.51 15.11 -9.73
CA ARG A 87 6.15 16.43 -9.80
C ARG A 87 7.67 16.40 -9.52
N GLY A 88 8.26 15.21 -9.33
CA GLY A 88 9.69 15.02 -9.12
C GLY A 88 10.19 15.18 -7.69
N SER A 89 9.31 15.14 -6.68
CA SER A 89 9.71 15.28 -5.28
C SER A 89 10.39 14.02 -4.73
N ALA A 90 11.70 14.09 -4.49
CA ALA A 90 12.47 13.01 -3.87
C ALA A 90 12.05 12.75 -2.41
N THR A 91 11.65 13.80 -1.69
CA THR A 91 11.16 13.67 -0.31
C THR A 91 9.87 12.84 -0.25
N TRP A 92 8.91 13.14 -1.11
CA TRP A 92 7.68 12.38 -1.18
C TRP A 92 7.89 10.96 -1.70
N LEU A 93 8.84 10.76 -2.62
CA LEU A 93 9.24 9.42 -3.06
C LEU A 93 9.69 8.56 -1.88
N PHE A 94 10.56 9.11 -1.03
CA PHE A 94 11.06 8.41 0.16
C PHE A 94 9.94 8.11 1.18
N PHE A 95 9.18 9.14 1.59
CA PHE A 95 8.14 8.94 2.61
C PHE A 95 7.00 8.04 2.13
N THR A 96 6.58 8.14 0.87
CA THR A 96 5.55 7.27 0.31
C THR A 96 6.01 5.80 0.29
N ALA A 97 7.27 5.55 -0.11
CA ALA A 97 7.84 4.21 -0.12
C ALA A 97 7.99 3.62 1.30
N VAL A 98 8.36 4.44 2.28
CA VAL A 98 8.48 4.00 3.68
C VAL A 98 7.09 3.70 4.27
N VAL A 99 6.15 4.64 4.19
CA VAL A 99 4.81 4.46 4.78
C VAL A 99 4.06 3.31 4.13
N GLY A 100 3.97 3.31 2.79
CA GLY A 100 3.29 2.24 2.06
C GLY A 100 4.00 0.88 2.24
N GLY A 101 5.34 0.88 2.16
CA GLY A 101 6.12 -0.35 2.29
C GLY A 101 6.03 -1.00 3.67
N VAL A 102 6.14 -0.23 4.76
CA VAL A 102 6.01 -0.77 6.13
C VAL A 102 4.61 -1.31 6.37
N THR A 103 3.58 -0.63 5.87
CA THR A 103 2.19 -1.11 5.96
C THR A 103 2.02 -2.46 5.27
N ASP A 104 2.57 -2.58 4.06
CA ASP A 104 2.40 -3.79 3.25
C ASP A 104 3.24 -4.97 3.75
N VAL A 105 4.38 -4.72 4.40
CA VAL A 105 5.13 -5.78 5.08
C VAL A 105 4.28 -6.48 6.13
N GLY A 106 3.49 -5.75 6.92
CA GLY A 106 2.56 -6.33 7.88
C GLY A 106 1.50 -7.21 7.20
N TYR A 107 0.92 -6.73 6.10
CA TYR A 107 -0.04 -7.51 5.32
C TYR A 107 0.60 -8.77 4.74
N PHE A 108 1.76 -8.66 4.10
CA PHE A 108 2.48 -9.81 3.55
C PHE A 108 2.78 -10.87 4.61
N VAL A 109 3.31 -10.46 5.76
CA VAL A 109 3.71 -11.42 6.81
C VAL A 109 2.51 -12.11 7.45
N PHE A 110 1.43 -11.37 7.75
CA PHE A 110 0.32 -11.91 8.52
C PHE A 110 -0.83 -12.44 7.64
N MET A 111 -1.02 -11.90 6.45
CA MET A 111 -2.14 -12.27 5.58
C MET A 111 -1.70 -13.18 4.44
N ASP A 112 -0.72 -12.78 3.61
CA ASP A 112 -0.25 -13.60 2.48
C ASP A 112 0.45 -14.89 2.97
N LEU A 113 1.48 -14.77 3.81
CA LEU A 113 2.19 -15.94 4.35
C LEU A 113 1.33 -16.76 5.29
N GLY A 114 0.32 -16.15 5.92
CA GLY A 114 -0.67 -16.85 6.72
C GLY A 114 -1.66 -17.67 5.89
N GLY A 115 -1.73 -17.45 4.59
CA GLY A 115 -2.66 -18.15 3.69
C GLY A 115 -4.11 -17.71 3.84
N TYR A 116 -4.35 -16.50 4.35
CA TYR A 116 -5.70 -15.97 4.61
C TYR A 116 -6.29 -15.19 3.44
N VAL A 117 -5.52 -14.95 2.37
CA VAL A 117 -5.96 -14.16 1.23
C VAL A 117 -5.80 -14.91 -0.09
N ASN A 118 -6.72 -14.65 -1.01
CA ASN A 118 -6.64 -15.16 -2.37
C ASN A 118 -5.55 -14.41 -3.15
N PHE A 119 -5.03 -15.07 -4.21
CA PHE A 119 -4.06 -14.46 -5.10
C PHE A 119 -4.58 -13.12 -5.66
N PHE A 120 -5.84 -13.05 -6.06
CA PHE A 120 -6.50 -11.82 -6.48
C PHE A 120 -7.69 -11.53 -5.54
N PRO A 121 -7.80 -10.32 -4.98
CA PRO A 121 -6.91 -9.16 -5.17
C PRO A 121 -5.68 -9.12 -4.23
N GLY A 122 -5.65 -9.92 -3.15
CA GLY A 122 -4.71 -9.82 -2.04
C GLY A 122 -3.24 -9.83 -2.47
N THR A 123 -2.71 -10.99 -2.86
CA THR A 123 -1.29 -11.14 -3.24
C THR A 123 -0.89 -10.24 -4.42
N VAL A 124 -1.82 -9.95 -5.35
CA VAL A 124 -1.55 -9.01 -6.45
C VAL A 124 -1.22 -7.61 -5.90
N MET A 125 -1.89 -7.15 -4.84
CA MET A 125 -1.60 -5.85 -4.24
C MET A 125 -0.24 -5.83 -3.54
N THR A 126 0.17 -6.93 -2.92
CA THR A 126 1.53 -7.11 -2.38
C THR A 126 2.59 -7.05 -3.49
N ILE A 127 2.33 -7.62 -4.66
CA ILE A 127 3.23 -7.52 -5.83
C ILE A 127 3.31 -6.07 -6.33
N VAL A 128 2.19 -5.34 -6.37
CA VAL A 128 2.13 -3.93 -6.78
C VAL A 128 2.98 -3.07 -5.85
N SER A 129 2.79 -3.21 -4.53
CA SER A 129 3.56 -2.44 -3.55
C SER A 129 5.04 -2.82 -3.53
N GLY A 130 5.37 -4.11 -3.57
CA GLY A 130 6.74 -4.60 -3.65
C GLY A 130 7.48 -4.03 -4.88
N SER A 131 6.80 -4.01 -6.03
CA SER A 131 7.31 -3.38 -7.24
C SER A 131 7.51 -1.87 -7.06
N ALA A 132 6.53 -1.18 -6.45
CA ALA A 132 6.61 0.24 -6.17
C ALA A 132 7.78 0.59 -5.23
N ILE A 133 8.01 -0.22 -4.20
CA ILE A 133 9.14 -0.05 -3.24
C ILE A 133 10.47 -0.19 -3.97
N VAL A 134 10.66 -1.28 -4.72
CA VAL A 134 11.91 -1.55 -5.46
C VAL A 134 12.21 -0.42 -6.45
N LEU A 135 11.22 -0.02 -7.25
CA LEU A 135 11.38 1.05 -8.22
C LEU A 135 11.59 2.41 -7.57
N SER A 136 10.97 2.67 -6.41
CA SER A 136 11.21 3.88 -5.61
C SER A 136 12.66 3.94 -5.11
N ALA A 137 13.19 2.81 -4.63
CA ALA A 137 14.58 2.71 -4.20
C ALA A 137 15.55 2.95 -5.37
N VAL A 138 15.30 2.33 -6.53
CA VAL A 138 16.10 2.55 -7.74
C VAL A 138 16.09 4.03 -8.17
N ALA A 139 14.92 4.68 -8.13
CA ALA A 139 14.80 6.09 -8.48
C ALA A 139 15.55 7.00 -7.49
N HIS A 140 15.41 6.72 -6.18
CA HIS A 140 16.03 7.51 -5.12
C HIS A 140 17.57 7.43 -5.17
N PHE A 141 18.11 6.23 -5.18
CA PHE A 141 19.56 6.02 -5.16
C PHE A 141 20.21 6.35 -6.51
N GLY A 142 19.54 6.08 -7.64
CA GLY A 142 20.02 6.43 -8.95
C GLY A 142 20.09 7.96 -9.18
N GLY A 143 19.16 8.73 -8.62
CA GLY A 143 19.20 10.19 -8.64
C GLY A 143 20.33 10.77 -7.78
N ALA A 144 20.55 10.21 -6.60
CA ALA A 144 21.64 10.63 -5.71
C ALA A 144 23.04 10.42 -6.33
N GLN A 145 23.23 9.31 -7.06
CA GLN A 145 24.48 9.05 -7.77
C GLN A 145 24.76 10.10 -8.85
N GLN A 146 23.76 10.44 -9.67
CA GLN A 146 23.92 11.44 -10.74
C GLN A 146 24.32 12.83 -10.19
N GLN A 147 23.79 13.23 -9.02
CA GLN A 147 24.18 14.49 -8.41
C GLN A 147 25.63 14.48 -7.93
N ARG A 148 26.14 13.34 -7.46
CA ARG A 148 27.56 13.22 -7.05
C ARG A 148 28.50 13.30 -8.26
N ASP A 149 28.17 12.57 -9.34
CA ASP A 149 28.99 12.51 -10.55
C ASP A 149 29.02 13.88 -11.30
N ALA A 150 28.03 14.76 -11.08
CA ALA A 150 27.99 16.10 -11.67
C ALA A 150 28.81 17.15 -10.90
N VAL A 151 29.29 16.84 -9.69
CA VAL A 151 30.08 17.75 -8.82
C VAL A 151 31.57 17.39 -8.81
N THR A 152 31.92 16.20 -9.31
CA THR A 152 33.31 15.73 -9.52
C THR A 152 33.81 16.01 -10.93
#